data_83a70d0cf1df06677fdb431168173fce
#
_entry.id   83a70d0cf1df06677fdb431168173fce
#
_cell.length_a   1.000
_cell.length_b   1.000
_cell.length_c   1.000
_cell.angle_alpha   90.00
_cell.angle_beta   90.00
_cell.angle_gamma   90.00
#
_symmetry.space_group_name_H-M   'P 1'
#
loop_
_entity.id
_entity.type
_entity.pdbx_description
1 polymer ?
#
loop_
_entity_poly.entity_id
_entity_poly.type
_entity_poly.pdbx_seq_one_letter_code
_entity_poly.pdbx_strand_id
1 'polypeptide(L)'
;MAKPDSALLTRKRETPLRWEVLLVIVLALSLALGRVLSPVFLTGANISNVLADLTEIALMALPMTLIIVAAEIDLSVASVLGASSALMGVLWHMGLPMPVVIVLVLIVGGLAGLLNGLVIVKLNLPSLAVTIGTLALFRGLAYVLLGDQAVADFPPSYTAFGMNNLGPTFIPLPFVIVIVGAVIFTVLLQATAFGRSLYAIGANPTAATFSGIEVAKIRLRLFVLSGVMSALAGVVYTLRFTSARGDNGEGFELSVIAAVLFGGVSIFGGRGSMVGVLLSLLIIGVLKNALTLDDVSSETLTIVTGVLLLASVLIPNLVARWRAMRDRRFIARSSAS
;
A
#
# COMPACT_ATOMS: atom_id res chain seq x y z
N MET A 1 -9.35 -38.57 41.95
CA MET A 1 -8.34 -37.58 41.51
C MET A 1 -7.94 -37.93 40.09
N ALA A 2 -8.59 -37.32 39.11
CA ALA A 2 -8.30 -37.52 37.69
C ALA A 2 -7.15 -36.60 37.27
N LYS A 3 -6.08 -37.14 36.64
CA LYS A 3 -4.99 -36.37 36.07
C LYS A 3 -5.52 -35.48 34.93
N PRO A 4 -5.17 -34.19 34.87
CA PRO A 4 -5.54 -33.38 33.74
C PRO A 4 -4.76 -33.83 32.50
N ASP A 5 -5.51 -34.05 31.40
CA ASP A 5 -5.00 -34.41 30.07
C ASP A 5 -3.99 -33.38 29.58
N SER A 6 -2.72 -33.78 29.52
CA SER A 6 -1.60 -33.00 28.99
C SER A 6 -1.60 -32.85 27.44
N ALA A 7 -2.67 -33.32 26.79
CA ALA A 7 -2.79 -33.35 25.33
C ALA A 7 -3.18 -31.98 24.69
N LEU A 8 -3.49 -30.94 25.49
CA LEU A 8 -3.99 -29.65 24.95
C LEU A 8 -2.93 -28.57 24.74
N LEU A 9 -1.64 -28.83 24.97
CA LEU A 9 -0.60 -27.79 24.95
C LEU A 9 0.39 -27.86 23.78
N THR A 10 0.22 -28.75 22.80
CA THR A 10 1.04 -28.73 21.59
C THR A 10 0.33 -28.04 20.43
N ARG A 11 -0.09 -26.78 20.62
CA ARG A 11 -0.41 -25.91 19.49
C ARG A 11 0.90 -25.60 18.77
N LYS A 12 1.22 -26.40 17.74
CA LYS A 12 2.35 -26.18 16.85
C LYS A 12 2.30 -24.70 16.41
N ARG A 13 3.26 -23.89 16.87
CA ARG A 13 3.51 -22.54 16.37
C ARG A 13 3.71 -22.68 14.86
N GLU A 14 2.70 -22.34 14.09
CA GLU A 14 2.88 -22.17 12.64
C GLU A 14 3.84 -20.99 12.48
N THR A 15 5.02 -21.28 11.97
CA THR A 15 6.07 -20.30 11.75
C THR A 15 5.60 -19.30 10.70
N PRO A 16 5.61 -17.97 10.97
CA PRO A 16 5.22 -16.93 10.01
C PRO A 16 6.11 -16.90 8.76
N LEU A 17 7.24 -17.60 8.78
CA LEU A 17 8.23 -17.68 7.69
C LEU A 17 7.72 -18.32 6.39
N ARG A 18 6.52 -18.92 6.39
CA ARG A 18 6.06 -19.66 5.19
C ARG A 18 5.53 -18.77 4.08
N TRP A 19 4.92 -17.62 4.39
CA TRP A 19 4.36 -16.75 3.36
C TRP A 19 5.43 -15.91 2.67
N GLU A 20 6.31 -15.30 3.43
CA GLU A 20 7.43 -14.54 2.91
C GLU A 20 8.38 -15.41 2.06
N VAL A 21 8.62 -16.66 2.47
CA VAL A 21 9.42 -17.62 1.66
C VAL A 21 8.74 -17.89 0.32
N LEU A 22 7.41 -18.09 0.31
CA LEU A 22 6.66 -18.24 -0.94
C LEU A 22 6.82 -17.01 -1.82
N LEU A 23 6.68 -15.80 -1.25
CA LEU A 23 6.85 -14.56 -2.01
C LEU A 23 8.27 -14.40 -2.58
N VAL A 24 9.30 -14.79 -1.83
CA VAL A 24 10.70 -14.81 -2.35
C VAL A 24 10.83 -15.76 -3.54
N ILE A 25 10.23 -16.95 -3.47
CA ILE A 25 10.23 -17.91 -4.59
C ILE A 25 9.50 -17.32 -5.80
N VAL A 26 8.32 -16.71 -5.59
CA VAL A 26 7.54 -16.07 -6.66
C VAL A 26 8.33 -14.92 -7.28
N LEU A 27 9.00 -14.10 -6.46
CA LEU A 27 9.87 -13.02 -6.95
C LEU A 27 11.00 -13.57 -7.82
N ALA A 28 11.69 -14.63 -7.36
CA ALA A 28 12.77 -15.26 -8.12
C ALA A 28 12.27 -15.82 -9.47
N LEU A 29 11.10 -16.47 -9.48
CA LEU A 29 10.47 -16.97 -10.69
C LEU A 29 10.04 -15.82 -11.63
N SER A 30 9.51 -14.71 -11.09
CA SER A 30 9.14 -13.53 -11.86
C SER A 30 10.36 -12.87 -12.53
N LEU A 31 11.48 -12.79 -11.79
CA LEU A 31 12.76 -12.29 -12.34
C LEU A 31 13.30 -13.21 -13.44
N ALA A 32 13.24 -14.53 -13.24
CA ALA A 32 13.64 -15.50 -14.25
C ALA A 32 12.77 -15.41 -15.52
N LEU A 33 11.45 -15.29 -15.35
CA LEU A 33 10.50 -15.10 -16.45
C LEU A 33 10.81 -13.82 -17.23
N GLY A 34 10.98 -12.68 -16.55
CA GLY A 34 11.29 -11.40 -17.21
C GLY A 34 12.60 -11.45 -17.99
N ARG A 35 13.62 -12.18 -17.49
CA ARG A 35 14.88 -12.38 -18.22
C ARG A 35 14.71 -13.23 -19.48
N VAL A 36 13.79 -14.19 -19.46
CA VAL A 36 13.48 -15.02 -20.63
C VAL A 36 12.70 -14.22 -21.67
N LEU A 37 11.73 -13.39 -21.25
CA LEU A 37 10.90 -12.58 -22.13
C LEU A 37 11.68 -11.45 -22.80
N SER A 38 12.64 -10.82 -22.09
CA SER A 38 13.39 -9.68 -22.66
C SER A 38 14.85 -9.67 -22.24
N PRO A 39 15.79 -9.52 -23.21
CA PRO A 39 17.21 -9.40 -22.93
C PRO A 39 17.58 -8.12 -22.14
N VAL A 40 16.76 -7.06 -22.24
CA VAL A 40 16.98 -5.78 -21.55
C VAL A 40 16.40 -5.76 -20.13
N PHE A 41 15.65 -6.80 -19.74
CA PHE A 41 14.93 -6.86 -18.46
C PHE A 41 15.82 -6.62 -17.24
N LEU A 42 17.01 -7.23 -17.16
CA LEU A 42 17.96 -7.07 -16.04
C LEU A 42 18.98 -5.95 -16.25
N THR A 43 18.79 -5.05 -17.21
CA THR A 43 19.67 -3.88 -17.36
C THR A 43 19.43 -2.87 -16.23
N GLY A 44 20.48 -2.14 -15.82
CA GLY A 44 20.36 -1.13 -14.79
C GLY A 44 19.30 -0.05 -15.11
N ALA A 45 19.19 0.34 -16.39
CA ALA A 45 18.18 1.28 -16.86
C ALA A 45 16.75 0.74 -16.63
N ASN A 46 16.49 -0.52 -16.98
CA ASN A 46 15.16 -1.11 -16.79
C ASN A 46 14.84 -1.34 -15.31
N ILE A 47 15.80 -1.77 -14.49
CA ILE A 47 15.62 -1.88 -13.03
C ILE A 47 15.28 -0.50 -12.44
N SER A 48 15.94 0.56 -12.90
CA SER A 48 15.61 1.94 -12.50
C SER A 48 14.17 2.28 -12.83
N ASN A 49 13.69 1.96 -14.03
CA ASN A 49 12.30 2.19 -14.44
C ASN A 49 11.31 1.43 -13.55
N VAL A 50 11.57 0.14 -13.26
CA VAL A 50 10.73 -0.65 -12.33
C VAL A 50 10.62 0.00 -10.97
N LEU A 51 11.75 0.43 -10.40
CA LEU A 51 11.77 1.09 -9.09
C LEU A 51 11.06 2.45 -9.12
N ALA A 52 11.24 3.20 -10.21
CA ALA A 52 10.54 4.47 -10.40
C ALA A 52 9.02 4.26 -10.46
N ASP A 53 8.53 3.29 -11.25
CA ASP A 53 7.09 2.98 -11.39
C ASP A 53 6.45 2.46 -10.12
N LEU A 54 7.24 1.88 -9.22
CA LEU A 54 6.77 1.41 -7.91
C LEU A 54 6.72 2.52 -6.86
N THR A 55 7.40 3.64 -7.07
CA THR A 55 7.64 4.63 -6.02
C THR A 55 6.35 5.15 -5.40
N GLU A 56 5.42 5.62 -6.19
CA GLU A 56 4.17 6.24 -5.71
C GLU A 56 3.26 5.20 -5.06
N ILE A 57 3.13 4.02 -5.67
CA ILE A 57 2.34 2.92 -5.13
C ILE A 57 2.93 2.45 -3.79
N ALA A 58 4.26 2.35 -3.71
CA ALA A 58 4.94 1.96 -2.48
C ALA A 58 4.74 2.99 -1.36
N LEU A 59 4.87 4.30 -1.65
CA LEU A 59 4.63 5.36 -0.67
C LEU A 59 3.23 5.27 -0.05
N MET A 60 2.21 4.97 -0.86
CA MET A 60 0.83 4.78 -0.37
C MET A 60 0.62 3.43 0.31
N ALA A 61 1.31 2.37 -0.12
CA ALA A 61 1.17 1.02 0.46
C ALA A 61 1.74 0.93 1.89
N LEU A 62 2.74 1.75 2.23
CA LEU A 62 3.31 1.77 3.58
C LEU A 62 2.26 2.10 4.65
N PRO A 63 1.57 3.25 4.64
CA PRO A 63 0.51 3.55 5.60
C PRO A 63 -0.72 2.65 5.41
N MET A 64 -1.06 2.25 4.17
CA MET A 64 -2.16 1.34 3.89
C MET A 64 -1.98 -0.01 4.60
N THR A 65 -0.74 -0.49 4.72
CA THR A 65 -0.43 -1.70 5.49
C THR A 65 -0.85 -1.55 6.96
N LEU A 66 -0.57 -0.41 7.57
CA LEU A 66 -0.97 -0.13 8.97
C LEU A 66 -2.50 -0.05 9.10
N ILE A 67 -3.15 0.59 8.14
CA ILE A 67 -4.60 0.78 8.07
C ILE A 67 -5.29 -0.59 7.98
N ILE A 68 -4.86 -1.46 7.04
CA ILE A 68 -5.48 -2.78 6.86
C ILE A 68 -5.18 -3.70 8.05
N VAL A 69 -3.99 -3.64 8.66
CA VAL A 69 -3.70 -4.36 9.91
C VAL A 69 -4.66 -3.96 11.04
N ALA A 70 -5.08 -2.69 11.09
CA ALA A 70 -6.08 -2.19 12.04
C ALA A 70 -7.55 -2.49 11.64
N ALA A 71 -7.78 -3.32 10.61
CA ALA A 71 -9.10 -3.65 10.02
C ALA A 71 -9.84 -2.44 9.44
N GLU A 72 -9.13 -1.45 8.92
CA GLU A 72 -9.67 -0.30 8.19
C GLU A 72 -9.21 -0.35 6.72
N ILE A 73 -9.86 0.44 5.86
CA ILE A 73 -9.51 0.57 4.44
C ILE A 73 -9.59 2.04 4.05
N ASP A 74 -8.63 2.52 3.26
CA ASP A 74 -8.61 3.88 2.72
C ASP A 74 -8.53 3.85 1.19
N LEU A 75 -9.68 3.98 0.53
CA LEU A 75 -9.74 4.06 -0.94
C LEU A 75 -9.43 5.46 -1.48
N SER A 76 -9.36 6.48 -0.62
CA SER A 76 -9.13 7.85 -1.06
C SER A 76 -7.67 8.17 -1.41
N VAL A 77 -6.72 7.27 -1.14
CA VAL A 77 -5.27 7.49 -1.29
C VAL A 77 -4.89 8.02 -2.67
N ALA A 78 -5.43 7.43 -3.74
CA ALA A 78 -5.13 7.84 -5.11
C ALA A 78 -5.80 9.16 -5.51
N SER A 79 -6.97 9.46 -4.98
CA SER A 79 -7.62 10.77 -5.21
C SER A 79 -6.95 11.89 -4.40
N VAL A 80 -6.41 11.59 -3.20
CA VAL A 80 -5.56 12.53 -2.44
C VAL A 80 -4.26 12.80 -3.20
N LEU A 81 -3.65 11.77 -3.82
CA LEU A 81 -2.49 11.95 -4.72
C LEU A 81 -2.84 12.91 -5.87
N GLY A 82 -3.95 12.65 -6.60
CA GLY A 82 -4.39 13.49 -7.71
C GLY A 82 -4.72 14.93 -7.30
N ALA A 83 -5.45 15.10 -6.18
CA ALA A 83 -5.75 16.44 -5.63
C ALA A 83 -4.49 17.18 -5.19
N SER A 84 -3.51 16.47 -4.63
CA SER A 84 -2.21 17.02 -4.25
C SER A 84 -1.39 17.45 -5.45
N SER A 85 -1.40 16.65 -6.52
CA SER A 85 -0.79 17.00 -7.81
C SER A 85 -1.42 18.25 -8.40
N ALA A 86 -2.76 18.31 -8.47
CA ALA A 86 -3.49 19.46 -8.98
C ALA A 86 -3.23 20.72 -8.14
N LEU A 87 -3.27 20.61 -6.81
CA LEU A 87 -2.97 21.73 -5.91
C LEU A 87 -1.53 22.24 -6.10
N MET A 88 -0.58 21.33 -6.26
CA MET A 88 0.83 21.68 -6.54
C MET A 88 0.94 22.53 -7.81
N GLY A 89 0.23 22.16 -8.90
CA GLY A 89 0.19 22.93 -10.13
C GLY A 89 -0.40 24.33 -9.94
N VAL A 90 -1.54 24.44 -9.26
CA VAL A 90 -2.20 25.72 -8.98
C VAL A 90 -1.31 26.64 -8.13
N LEU A 91 -0.75 26.16 -7.04
CA LEU A 91 0.09 26.96 -6.14
C LEU A 91 1.38 27.41 -6.83
N TRP A 92 1.94 26.56 -7.70
CA TRP A 92 3.10 26.93 -8.53
C TRP A 92 2.75 28.05 -9.53
N HIS A 93 1.64 27.94 -10.25
CA HIS A 93 1.16 28.99 -11.15
C HIS A 93 0.82 30.32 -10.44
N MET A 94 0.47 30.28 -9.16
CA MET A 94 0.32 31.49 -8.33
C MET A 94 1.66 32.15 -7.97
N GLY A 95 2.80 31.57 -8.38
CA GLY A 95 4.13 32.11 -8.15
C GLY A 95 4.72 31.82 -6.77
N LEU A 96 4.17 30.83 -6.02
CA LEU A 96 4.74 30.47 -4.73
C LEU A 96 6.05 29.69 -4.91
N PRO A 97 7.05 29.90 -4.03
CA PRO A 97 8.29 29.13 -4.07
C PRO A 97 8.00 27.61 -3.86
N MET A 98 8.67 26.75 -4.63
CA MET A 98 8.43 25.31 -4.62
C MET A 98 8.50 24.66 -3.22
N PRO A 99 9.44 25.02 -2.33
CA PRO A 99 9.44 24.46 -0.96
C PRO A 99 8.16 24.78 -0.19
N VAL A 100 7.60 25.98 -0.36
CA VAL A 100 6.33 26.38 0.27
C VAL A 100 5.16 25.57 -0.33
N VAL A 101 5.15 25.41 -1.65
CA VAL A 101 4.15 24.60 -2.36
C VAL A 101 4.14 23.18 -1.81
N ILE A 102 5.31 22.52 -1.71
CA ILE A 102 5.43 21.14 -1.20
C ILE A 102 4.87 21.04 0.23
N VAL A 103 5.27 21.97 1.13
CA VAL A 103 4.79 21.96 2.52
C VAL A 103 3.26 22.14 2.59
N LEU A 104 2.70 23.07 1.82
CA LEU A 104 1.26 23.29 1.79
C LEU A 104 0.50 22.07 1.25
N VAL A 105 1.01 21.43 0.21
CA VAL A 105 0.42 20.20 -0.35
C VAL A 105 0.42 19.07 0.68
N LEU A 106 1.51 18.88 1.43
CA LEU A 106 1.57 17.86 2.48
C LEU A 106 0.61 18.16 3.64
N ILE A 107 0.47 19.43 4.02
CA ILE A 107 -0.52 19.85 5.04
C ILE A 107 -1.94 19.55 4.57
N VAL A 108 -2.29 19.91 3.33
CA VAL A 108 -3.62 19.66 2.76
C VAL A 108 -3.89 18.15 2.66
N GLY A 109 -2.90 17.34 2.27
CA GLY A 109 -3.03 15.88 2.31
C GLY A 109 -3.26 15.34 3.72
N GLY A 110 -2.56 15.86 4.71
CA GLY A 110 -2.81 15.53 6.12
C GLY A 110 -4.21 15.94 6.60
N LEU A 111 -4.72 17.10 6.16
CA LEU A 111 -6.09 17.54 6.43
C LEU A 111 -7.15 16.68 5.75
N ALA A 112 -6.90 16.19 4.53
CA ALA A 112 -7.75 15.23 3.84
C ALA A 112 -7.84 13.91 4.64
N GLY A 113 -6.71 13.38 5.09
CA GLY A 113 -6.68 12.22 5.99
C GLY A 113 -7.34 12.48 7.33
N LEU A 114 -7.16 13.69 7.91
CA LEU A 114 -7.84 14.12 9.15
C LEU A 114 -9.35 14.14 8.97
N LEU A 115 -9.85 14.65 7.84
CA LEU A 115 -11.28 14.64 7.51
C LEU A 115 -11.82 13.20 7.52
N ASN A 116 -11.17 12.27 6.79
CA ASN A 116 -11.54 10.87 6.79
C ASN A 116 -11.57 10.30 8.21
N GLY A 117 -10.48 10.45 8.94
CA GLY A 117 -10.36 9.94 10.31
C GLY A 117 -11.41 10.51 11.27
N LEU A 118 -11.73 11.82 11.18
CA LEU A 118 -12.76 12.45 12.01
C LEU A 118 -14.16 11.94 11.68
N VAL A 119 -14.51 11.79 10.40
CA VAL A 119 -15.81 11.26 9.98
C VAL A 119 -15.97 9.81 10.46
N ILE A 120 -14.95 8.98 10.26
CA ILE A 120 -14.96 7.56 10.68
C ILE A 120 -15.12 7.48 12.22
N VAL A 121 -14.31 8.21 12.96
CA VAL A 121 -14.24 8.07 14.42
C VAL A 121 -15.42 8.74 15.12
N LYS A 122 -15.80 9.97 14.73
CA LYS A 122 -16.86 10.71 15.43
C LYS A 122 -18.26 10.23 15.07
N LEU A 123 -18.48 9.82 13.81
CA LEU A 123 -19.77 9.32 13.34
C LEU A 123 -19.87 7.79 13.41
N ASN A 124 -18.81 7.11 13.83
CA ASN A 124 -18.72 5.65 13.92
C ASN A 124 -19.12 4.94 12.62
N LEU A 125 -18.70 5.49 11.47
CA LEU A 125 -18.99 4.97 10.15
C LEU A 125 -17.91 4.00 9.69
N PRO A 126 -18.26 3.00 8.86
CA PRO A 126 -17.26 2.12 8.24
C PRO A 126 -16.30 2.92 7.36
N SER A 127 -14.98 2.69 7.52
CA SER A 127 -13.94 3.40 6.76
C SER A 127 -14.10 3.25 5.25
N LEU A 128 -14.48 2.06 4.79
CA LEU A 128 -14.71 1.79 3.37
C LEU A 128 -15.79 2.72 2.78
N ALA A 129 -16.92 2.92 3.48
CA ALA A 129 -18.00 3.78 3.01
C ALA A 129 -17.57 5.26 2.96
N VAL A 130 -16.84 5.73 4.01
CA VAL A 130 -16.33 7.09 4.07
C VAL A 130 -15.31 7.34 2.97
N THR A 131 -14.35 6.43 2.80
CA THR A 131 -13.25 6.62 1.86
C THR A 131 -13.65 6.45 0.40
N ILE A 132 -14.72 5.70 0.09
CA ILE A 132 -15.35 5.72 -1.25
C ILE A 132 -15.97 7.11 -1.53
N GLY A 133 -16.69 7.66 -0.56
CA GLY A 133 -17.26 9.01 -0.69
C GLY A 133 -16.19 10.07 -0.88
N THR A 134 -15.12 10.04 -0.09
CA THR A 134 -14.04 11.02 -0.17
C THR A 134 -13.10 10.78 -1.36
N LEU A 135 -13.00 9.55 -1.90
CA LEU A 135 -12.38 9.30 -3.19
C LEU A 135 -13.02 10.13 -4.30
N ALA A 136 -14.35 10.08 -4.39
CA ALA A 136 -15.09 10.90 -5.38
C ALA A 136 -14.95 12.40 -5.08
N LEU A 137 -15.02 12.80 -3.80
CA LEU A 137 -14.87 14.20 -3.40
C LEU A 137 -13.49 14.77 -3.79
N PHE A 138 -12.40 14.11 -3.40
CA PHE A 138 -11.05 14.62 -3.68
C PHE A 138 -10.70 14.54 -5.17
N ARG A 139 -11.21 13.54 -5.89
CA ARG A 139 -11.07 13.48 -7.35
C ARG A 139 -11.82 14.63 -8.03
N GLY A 140 -13.06 14.91 -7.60
CA GLY A 140 -13.82 16.06 -8.08
C GLY A 140 -13.12 17.39 -7.80
N LEU A 141 -12.57 17.57 -6.59
CA LEU A 141 -11.77 18.75 -6.24
C LEU A 141 -10.53 18.90 -7.12
N ALA A 142 -9.82 17.80 -7.45
CA ALA A 142 -8.68 17.84 -8.38
C ALA A 142 -9.08 18.40 -9.76
N TYR A 143 -10.22 17.95 -10.29
CA TYR A 143 -10.75 18.47 -11.54
C TYR A 143 -11.25 19.92 -11.43
N VAL A 144 -11.82 20.33 -10.31
CA VAL A 144 -12.21 21.73 -10.08
C VAL A 144 -10.99 22.67 -10.08
N LEU A 145 -9.84 22.19 -9.56
CA LEU A 145 -8.61 22.98 -9.47
C LEU A 145 -7.95 23.22 -10.84
N LEU A 146 -7.87 22.20 -11.70
CA LEU A 146 -7.13 22.27 -12.97
C LEU A 146 -8.01 22.05 -14.21
N GLY A 147 -9.24 21.54 -14.06
CA GLY A 147 -10.05 21.12 -15.22
C GLY A 147 -9.33 20.03 -16.01
N ASP A 148 -9.36 20.20 -17.33
CA ASP A 148 -8.64 19.34 -18.28
C ASP A 148 -7.21 19.85 -18.58
N GLN A 149 -6.75 20.90 -17.87
CA GLN A 149 -5.45 21.51 -18.09
C GLN A 149 -4.34 20.71 -17.39
N ALA A 150 -3.15 20.75 -17.96
CA ALA A 150 -1.94 20.24 -17.35
C ALA A 150 -0.99 21.40 -17.05
N VAL A 151 -0.39 21.41 -15.87
CA VAL A 151 0.71 22.30 -15.51
C VAL A 151 2.01 21.52 -15.62
N ALA A 152 2.94 21.96 -16.49
CA ALA A 152 4.17 21.24 -16.83
C ALA A 152 5.45 22.05 -16.71
N ASP A 153 5.39 23.31 -16.31
CA ASP A 153 6.50 24.27 -16.26
C ASP A 153 7.20 24.30 -14.88
N PHE A 154 7.34 23.15 -14.25
CA PHE A 154 8.01 23.03 -12.95
C PHE A 154 9.51 23.31 -13.03
N PRO A 155 10.16 23.83 -11.95
CA PRO A 155 11.56 24.16 -11.96
C PRO A 155 12.45 22.95 -12.25
N PRO A 156 13.44 23.04 -13.17
CA PRO A 156 14.31 21.94 -13.55
C PRO A 156 15.05 21.26 -12.37
N SER A 157 15.38 22.03 -11.32
CA SER A 157 16.04 21.47 -10.12
C SER A 157 15.17 20.49 -9.35
N TYR A 158 13.84 20.65 -9.38
CA TYR A 158 12.88 19.75 -8.72
C TYR A 158 12.47 18.59 -9.62
N THR A 159 12.25 18.84 -10.91
CA THR A 159 11.96 17.75 -11.86
C THR A 159 13.15 16.83 -12.05
N ALA A 160 14.38 17.34 -11.97
CA ALA A 160 15.60 16.53 -11.93
C ALA A 160 15.62 15.55 -10.74
N PHE A 161 15.07 15.93 -9.56
CA PHE A 161 14.89 15.00 -8.45
C PHE A 161 13.96 13.85 -8.83
N GLY A 162 12.85 14.14 -9.53
CA GLY A 162 11.89 13.12 -9.96
C GLY A 162 12.44 12.13 -11.01
N MET A 163 13.39 12.58 -11.83
CA MET A 163 13.87 11.85 -13.03
C MET A 163 15.25 11.21 -12.87
N ASN A 164 16.09 11.71 -11.97
CA ASN A 164 17.48 11.26 -11.84
C ASN A 164 17.64 10.10 -10.87
N ASN A 165 18.73 9.38 -11.06
CA ASN A 165 19.17 8.33 -10.14
C ASN A 165 20.13 8.87 -9.07
N LEU A 166 20.31 8.09 -8.00
CA LEU A 166 21.28 8.35 -6.94
C LEU A 166 22.72 8.12 -7.45
N GLY A 167 23.36 9.18 -7.96
CA GLY A 167 24.68 9.10 -8.55
C GLY A 167 24.76 8.07 -9.70
N PRO A 168 25.83 7.25 -9.78
CA PRO A 168 26.01 6.27 -10.85
C PRO A 168 25.22 4.96 -10.62
N THR A 169 24.24 4.96 -9.71
CA THR A 169 23.45 3.77 -9.40
C THR A 169 22.20 3.69 -10.28
N PHE A 170 21.51 2.56 -10.23
CA PHE A 170 20.19 2.36 -10.86
C PHE A 170 19.01 2.72 -9.93
N ILE A 171 19.28 3.31 -8.75
CA ILE A 171 18.24 3.65 -7.77
C ILE A 171 17.71 5.06 -8.08
N PRO A 172 16.43 5.25 -8.44
CA PRO A 172 15.84 6.57 -8.61
C PRO A 172 15.89 7.37 -7.30
N LEU A 173 16.19 8.67 -7.38
CA LEU A 173 16.20 9.53 -6.18
C LEU A 173 14.88 9.47 -5.39
N PRO A 174 13.68 9.52 -6.02
CA PRO A 174 12.42 9.39 -5.28
C PRO A 174 12.27 8.04 -4.57
N PHE A 175 12.85 6.96 -5.11
CA PHE A 175 12.79 5.63 -4.47
C PHE A 175 13.58 5.57 -3.16
N VAL A 176 14.54 6.46 -2.94
CA VAL A 176 15.23 6.59 -1.65
C VAL A 176 14.25 6.92 -0.52
N ILE A 177 13.22 7.74 -0.81
CA ILE A 177 12.16 8.04 0.17
C ILE A 177 11.38 6.76 0.52
N VAL A 178 11.13 5.89 -0.47
CA VAL A 178 10.48 4.58 -0.23
C VAL A 178 11.34 3.70 0.67
N ILE A 179 12.66 3.63 0.42
CA ILE A 179 13.57 2.82 1.25
C ILE A 179 13.55 3.31 2.70
N VAL A 180 13.69 4.62 2.91
CA VAL A 180 13.64 5.22 4.25
C VAL A 180 12.28 4.98 4.90
N GLY A 181 11.19 5.21 4.16
CA GLY A 181 9.83 4.93 4.62
C GLY A 181 9.64 3.45 4.97
N ALA A 182 10.11 2.53 4.13
CA ALA A 182 10.01 1.09 4.37
C ALA A 182 10.67 0.68 5.69
N VAL A 183 11.84 1.23 6.00
CA VAL A 183 12.51 1.00 7.30
C VAL A 183 11.67 1.56 8.44
N ILE A 184 11.25 2.83 8.35
CA ILE A 184 10.46 3.50 9.39
C ILE A 184 9.15 2.74 9.66
N PHE A 185 8.38 2.42 8.62
CA PHE A 185 7.08 1.75 8.76
C PHE A 185 7.24 0.28 9.21
N THR A 186 8.33 -0.40 8.82
CA THR A 186 8.66 -1.74 9.32
C THR A 186 8.92 -1.70 10.82
N VAL A 187 9.76 -0.79 11.29
CA VAL A 187 10.04 -0.60 12.72
C VAL A 187 8.77 -0.20 13.45
N LEU A 188 8.00 0.75 12.91
CA LEU A 188 6.76 1.22 13.51
C LEU A 188 5.75 0.08 13.70
N LEU A 189 5.56 -0.77 12.69
CA LEU A 189 4.61 -1.88 12.74
C LEU A 189 5.11 -3.05 13.60
N GLN A 190 6.39 -3.45 13.45
CA GLN A 190 6.86 -4.72 14.01
C GLN A 190 7.58 -4.57 15.35
N ALA A 191 8.17 -3.41 15.65
CA ALA A 191 9.01 -3.21 16.82
C ALA A 191 8.41 -2.31 17.91
N THR A 192 7.35 -1.53 17.61
CA THR A 192 6.83 -0.52 18.57
C THR A 192 5.57 -0.99 19.29
N ALA A 193 5.23 -0.29 20.40
CA ALA A 193 3.94 -0.43 21.08
C ALA A 193 2.77 -0.02 20.18
N PHE A 194 2.97 0.99 19.32
CA PHE A 194 1.98 1.42 18.35
C PHE A 194 1.59 0.28 17.40
N GLY A 195 2.57 -0.44 16.83
CA GLY A 195 2.31 -1.59 15.96
C GLY A 195 1.57 -2.72 16.67
N ARG A 196 1.96 -3.03 17.92
CA ARG A 196 1.22 -4.02 18.73
C ARG A 196 -0.25 -3.62 18.95
N SER A 197 -0.51 -2.34 19.16
CA SER A 197 -1.88 -1.82 19.26
C SER A 197 -2.67 -2.00 17.96
N LEU A 198 -2.05 -1.84 16.78
CA LEU A 198 -2.72 -2.07 15.50
C LEU A 198 -3.16 -3.53 15.34
N TYR A 199 -2.31 -4.49 15.66
CA TYR A 199 -2.69 -5.91 15.64
C TYR A 199 -3.82 -6.22 16.62
N ALA A 200 -3.79 -5.63 17.82
CA ALA A 200 -4.85 -5.82 18.82
C ALA A 200 -6.19 -5.23 18.34
N ILE A 201 -6.17 -4.01 17.78
CA ILE A 201 -7.35 -3.35 17.19
C ILE A 201 -7.94 -4.18 16.06
N GLY A 202 -7.09 -4.63 15.12
CA GLY A 202 -7.54 -5.44 14.00
C GLY A 202 -8.06 -6.82 14.39
N ALA A 203 -7.55 -7.41 15.48
CA ALA A 203 -8.07 -8.67 15.98
C ALA A 203 -9.44 -8.54 16.66
N ASN A 204 -9.63 -7.51 17.49
CA ASN A 204 -10.90 -7.19 18.13
C ASN A 204 -10.86 -5.76 18.71
N PRO A 205 -11.46 -4.76 18.05
CA PRO A 205 -11.41 -3.37 18.49
C PRO A 205 -12.08 -3.14 19.85
N THR A 206 -13.11 -3.91 20.18
CA THR A 206 -13.81 -3.81 21.48
C THR A 206 -12.90 -4.31 22.60
N ALA A 207 -12.27 -5.48 22.44
CA ALA A 207 -11.33 -5.99 23.43
C ALA A 207 -10.11 -5.07 23.59
N ALA A 208 -9.61 -4.48 22.50
CA ALA A 208 -8.53 -3.49 22.52
C ALA A 208 -8.89 -2.27 23.36
N THR A 209 -10.13 -1.76 23.22
CA THR A 209 -10.63 -0.62 24.02
C THR A 209 -10.68 -0.98 25.50
N PHE A 210 -11.21 -2.16 25.87
CA PHE A 210 -11.23 -2.61 27.27
C PHE A 210 -9.83 -2.85 27.85
N SER A 211 -8.83 -3.08 27.00
CA SER A 211 -7.41 -3.18 27.40
C SER A 211 -6.71 -1.82 27.52
N GLY A 212 -7.45 -0.71 27.41
CA GLY A 212 -6.93 0.65 27.57
C GLY A 212 -6.31 1.23 26.28
N ILE A 213 -6.47 0.59 25.12
CA ILE A 213 -5.99 1.13 23.85
C ILE A 213 -6.95 2.21 23.35
N GLU A 214 -6.43 3.42 23.07
CA GLU A 214 -7.20 4.54 22.53
C GLU A 214 -7.46 4.37 21.02
N VAL A 215 -8.36 3.43 20.66
CA VAL A 215 -8.67 3.02 19.29
C VAL A 215 -8.97 4.22 18.38
N ALA A 216 -9.79 5.17 18.87
CA ALA A 216 -10.19 6.37 18.14
C ALA A 216 -8.99 7.25 17.75
N LYS A 217 -8.07 7.51 18.70
CA LYS A 217 -6.87 8.30 18.41
C LYS A 217 -5.92 7.60 17.46
N ILE A 218 -5.79 6.28 17.56
CA ILE A 218 -4.95 5.48 16.67
C ILE A 218 -5.51 5.52 15.25
N ARG A 219 -6.81 5.27 15.05
CA ARG A 219 -7.47 5.39 13.75
C ARG A 219 -7.25 6.76 13.13
N LEU A 220 -7.46 7.83 13.89
CA LEU A 220 -7.27 9.20 13.41
C LEU A 220 -5.83 9.41 12.89
N ARG A 221 -4.82 8.96 13.66
CA ARG A 221 -3.40 9.08 13.26
C ARG A 221 -3.10 8.29 11.99
N LEU A 222 -3.70 7.11 11.81
CA LEU A 222 -3.52 6.29 10.62
C LEU A 222 -4.02 7.00 9.35
N PHE A 223 -5.21 7.59 9.40
CA PHE A 223 -5.75 8.31 8.25
C PHE A 223 -4.99 9.60 7.96
N VAL A 224 -4.55 10.36 8.98
CA VAL A 224 -3.67 11.52 8.78
C VAL A 224 -2.36 11.11 8.11
N LEU A 225 -1.74 10.02 8.59
CA LEU A 225 -0.50 9.50 8.01
C LEU A 225 -0.70 9.03 6.56
N SER A 226 -1.84 8.38 6.26
CA SER A 226 -2.24 8.00 4.91
C SER A 226 -2.35 9.22 3.99
N GLY A 227 -3.05 10.25 4.44
CA GLY A 227 -3.21 11.49 3.66
C GLY A 227 -1.89 12.20 3.37
N VAL A 228 -0.97 12.29 4.36
CA VAL A 228 0.36 12.89 4.16
C VAL A 228 1.18 12.07 3.16
N MET A 229 1.20 10.74 3.28
CA MET A 229 1.98 9.87 2.39
C MET A 229 1.39 9.84 0.97
N SER A 230 0.05 9.93 0.84
CA SER A 230 -0.61 10.06 -0.46
C SER A 230 -0.30 11.40 -1.13
N ALA A 231 -0.25 12.49 -0.35
CA ALA A 231 0.17 13.80 -0.86
C ALA A 231 1.65 13.80 -1.27
N LEU A 232 2.52 13.15 -0.49
CA LEU A 232 3.92 12.98 -0.85
C LEU A 232 4.07 12.17 -2.16
N ALA A 233 3.28 11.12 -2.34
CA ALA A 233 3.20 10.38 -3.60
C ALA A 233 2.75 11.28 -4.76
N GLY A 234 1.81 12.21 -4.52
CA GLY A 234 1.37 13.20 -5.50
C GLY A 234 2.46 14.19 -5.91
N VAL A 235 3.24 14.69 -4.95
CA VAL A 235 4.42 15.54 -5.23
C VAL A 235 5.44 14.77 -6.07
N VAL A 236 5.79 13.56 -5.67
CA VAL A 236 6.75 12.71 -6.39
C VAL A 236 6.26 12.41 -7.81
N TYR A 237 4.99 12.03 -7.96
CA TYR A 237 4.37 11.77 -9.26
C TYR A 237 4.47 12.99 -10.19
N THR A 238 4.08 14.17 -9.68
CA THR A 238 4.12 15.42 -10.43
C THR A 238 5.53 15.77 -10.90
N LEU A 239 6.52 15.65 -10.02
CA LEU A 239 7.92 15.95 -10.36
C LEU A 239 8.51 14.95 -11.33
N ARG A 240 8.15 13.66 -11.21
CA ARG A 240 8.64 12.59 -12.08
C ARG A 240 8.07 12.71 -13.50
N PHE A 241 6.78 12.93 -13.64
CA PHE A 241 6.13 13.10 -14.94
C PHE A 241 6.13 14.55 -15.44
N THR A 242 6.70 15.49 -14.67
CA THR A 242 6.71 16.93 -14.96
C THR A 242 5.34 17.47 -15.33
N SER A 243 4.29 16.91 -14.76
CA SER A 243 2.90 17.22 -15.12
C SER A 243 1.97 17.08 -13.92
N ALA A 244 1.33 18.19 -13.55
CA ALA A 244 0.21 18.21 -12.61
C ALA A 244 -1.10 18.14 -13.39
N ARG A 245 -1.95 17.15 -13.05
CA ARG A 245 -3.26 16.93 -13.66
C ARG A 245 -4.26 16.40 -12.62
N GLY A 246 -5.56 16.61 -12.86
CA GLY A 246 -6.61 16.12 -11.98
C GLY A 246 -6.80 14.60 -12.01
N ASP A 247 -6.42 13.93 -13.10
CA ASP A 247 -6.50 12.47 -13.30
C ASP A 247 -5.26 11.70 -12.81
N ASN A 248 -4.21 12.38 -12.34
CA ASN A 248 -3.00 11.74 -11.85
C ASN A 248 -3.31 10.69 -10.78
N GLY A 249 -2.71 9.50 -10.91
CA GLY A 249 -2.85 8.38 -10.00
C GLY A 249 -4.21 7.68 -10.02
N GLU A 250 -5.09 7.95 -11.00
CA GLU A 250 -6.39 7.25 -11.10
C GLU A 250 -6.19 5.73 -11.20
N GLY A 251 -6.93 4.96 -10.38
CA GLY A 251 -6.83 3.51 -10.31
C GLY A 251 -5.70 2.97 -9.42
N PHE A 252 -4.82 3.81 -8.87
CA PHE A 252 -3.72 3.36 -7.99
C PHE A 252 -4.23 2.79 -6.68
N GLU A 253 -5.42 3.20 -6.20
CA GLU A 253 -6.02 2.66 -4.98
C GLU A 253 -6.15 1.14 -5.00
N LEU A 254 -6.56 0.58 -6.14
CA LEU A 254 -6.68 -0.88 -6.30
C LEU A 254 -5.32 -1.56 -6.32
N SER A 255 -4.33 -0.97 -6.98
CA SER A 255 -2.95 -1.49 -7.02
C SER A 255 -2.30 -1.49 -5.64
N VAL A 256 -2.52 -0.44 -4.84
CA VAL A 256 -2.04 -0.33 -3.45
C VAL A 256 -2.64 -1.42 -2.58
N ILE A 257 -3.97 -1.59 -2.62
CA ILE A 257 -4.65 -2.63 -1.84
C ILE A 257 -4.21 -4.02 -2.30
N ALA A 258 -4.13 -4.26 -3.62
CA ALA A 258 -3.65 -5.52 -4.15
C ALA A 258 -2.26 -5.87 -3.64
N ALA A 259 -1.31 -4.92 -3.65
CA ALA A 259 0.03 -5.13 -3.14
C ALA A 259 0.04 -5.48 -1.65
N VAL A 260 -0.76 -4.78 -0.82
CA VAL A 260 -0.83 -5.03 0.62
C VAL A 260 -1.44 -6.40 0.92
N LEU A 261 -2.54 -6.77 0.26
CA LEU A 261 -3.21 -8.06 0.48
C LEU A 261 -2.38 -9.23 -0.06
N PHE A 262 -1.77 -9.09 -1.24
CA PHE A 262 -0.87 -10.09 -1.82
C PHE A 262 0.37 -10.28 -0.95
N GLY A 263 0.83 -9.21 -0.26
CA GLY A 263 1.87 -9.28 0.76
C GLY A 263 1.50 -10.08 2.01
N GLY A 264 0.27 -10.59 2.11
CA GLY A 264 -0.20 -11.45 3.20
C GLY A 264 -0.81 -10.69 4.38
N VAL A 265 -1.13 -9.41 4.20
CA VAL A 265 -1.93 -8.67 5.19
C VAL A 265 -3.38 -9.12 5.09
N SER A 266 -3.98 -9.45 6.23
CA SER A 266 -5.37 -9.90 6.29
C SER A 266 -6.33 -8.72 6.10
N ILE A 267 -7.25 -8.82 5.14
CA ILE A 267 -8.31 -7.82 4.95
C ILE A 267 -9.21 -7.66 6.19
N PHE A 268 -9.28 -8.69 7.04
CA PHE A 268 -10.03 -8.67 8.29
C PHE A 268 -9.21 -8.10 9.46
N GLY A 269 -7.99 -7.61 9.20
CA GLY A 269 -7.08 -7.06 10.21
C GLY A 269 -6.35 -8.09 11.07
N GLY A 270 -5.58 -7.60 12.01
CA GLY A 270 -4.92 -8.37 13.06
C GLY A 270 -3.75 -9.26 12.60
N ARG A 271 -3.40 -9.27 11.30
CA ARG A 271 -2.32 -10.12 10.73
C ARG A 271 -1.70 -9.45 9.51
N GLY A 272 -0.40 -9.67 9.34
CA GLY A 272 0.38 -9.20 8.20
C GLY A 272 1.78 -8.77 8.59
N SER A 273 2.65 -8.58 7.59
CA SER A 273 4.00 -8.06 7.79
C SER A 273 4.36 -7.04 6.71
N MET A 274 5.13 -6.02 7.08
CA MET A 274 5.63 -5.04 6.11
C MET A 274 6.57 -5.69 5.09
N VAL A 275 7.36 -6.66 5.50
CA VAL A 275 8.28 -7.39 4.61
C VAL A 275 7.51 -8.10 3.49
N GLY A 276 6.39 -8.74 3.82
CA GLY A 276 5.52 -9.36 2.82
C GLY A 276 4.99 -8.34 1.80
N VAL A 277 4.59 -7.15 2.26
CA VAL A 277 4.11 -6.07 1.37
C VAL A 277 5.23 -5.55 0.47
N LEU A 278 6.44 -5.34 0.98
CA LEU A 278 7.57 -4.91 0.17
C LEU A 278 7.94 -5.95 -0.90
N LEU A 279 7.91 -7.24 -0.56
CA LEU A 279 8.12 -8.32 -1.54
C LEU A 279 7.01 -8.34 -2.59
N SER A 280 5.76 -8.16 -2.20
CA SER A 280 4.63 -8.15 -3.15
C SER A 280 4.68 -6.97 -4.11
N LEU A 281 5.08 -5.78 -3.63
CA LEU A 281 5.31 -4.60 -4.49
C LEU A 281 6.35 -4.91 -5.56
N LEU A 282 7.48 -5.52 -5.18
CA LEU A 282 8.52 -5.92 -6.13
C LEU A 282 8.00 -6.96 -7.13
N ILE A 283 7.23 -7.96 -6.68
CA ILE A 283 6.66 -8.97 -7.57
C ILE A 283 5.72 -8.33 -8.60
N ILE A 284 4.79 -7.48 -8.15
CA ILE A 284 3.82 -6.82 -9.03
C ILE A 284 4.54 -5.91 -10.03
N GLY A 285 5.52 -5.11 -9.57
CA GLY A 285 6.30 -4.23 -10.44
C GLY A 285 7.12 -4.99 -11.48
N VAL A 286 7.80 -6.06 -11.05
CA VAL A 286 8.58 -6.95 -11.92
C VAL A 286 7.69 -7.61 -12.97
N LEU A 287 6.55 -8.18 -12.58
CA LEU A 287 5.62 -8.82 -13.52
C LEU A 287 5.03 -7.81 -14.50
N LYS A 288 4.57 -6.65 -14.01
CA LYS A 288 4.05 -5.58 -14.86
C LYS A 288 5.10 -5.14 -15.89
N ASN A 289 6.34 -4.89 -15.47
CA ASN A 289 7.42 -4.49 -16.35
C ASN A 289 7.77 -5.59 -17.37
N ALA A 290 7.85 -6.85 -16.93
CA ALA A 290 8.14 -7.98 -17.83
C ALA A 290 7.09 -8.10 -18.95
N LEU A 291 5.79 -7.95 -18.60
CA LEU A 291 4.70 -7.97 -19.57
C LEU A 291 4.69 -6.72 -20.47
N THR A 292 5.06 -5.55 -19.95
CA THR A 292 5.20 -4.32 -20.75
C THR A 292 6.32 -4.44 -21.77
N LEU A 293 7.45 -5.09 -21.42
CA LEU A 293 8.56 -5.33 -22.33
C LEU A 293 8.24 -6.39 -23.41
N ASP A 294 7.18 -7.15 -23.23
CA ASP A 294 6.64 -8.12 -24.20
C ASP A 294 5.42 -7.54 -24.96
N ASP A 295 5.32 -6.22 -25.04
CA ASP A 295 4.27 -5.46 -25.74
C ASP A 295 2.83 -5.77 -25.31
N VAL A 296 2.64 -6.23 -24.05
CA VAL A 296 1.30 -6.46 -23.49
C VAL A 296 0.61 -5.13 -23.23
N SER A 297 -0.62 -4.98 -23.71
CA SER A 297 -1.38 -3.73 -23.59
C SER A 297 -1.71 -3.34 -22.15
N SER A 298 -1.91 -2.05 -21.88
CA SER A 298 -2.24 -1.51 -20.56
C SER A 298 -3.57 -2.05 -20.00
N GLU A 299 -4.52 -2.35 -20.87
CA GLU A 299 -5.81 -2.96 -20.51
C GLU A 299 -5.59 -4.37 -19.97
N THR A 300 -4.74 -5.17 -20.63
CA THR A 300 -4.37 -6.51 -20.15
C THR A 300 -3.63 -6.46 -18.83
N LEU A 301 -2.72 -5.48 -18.63
CA LEU A 301 -2.04 -5.26 -17.35
C LEU A 301 -3.04 -4.91 -16.22
N THR A 302 -4.09 -4.16 -16.53
CA THR A 302 -5.17 -3.85 -15.60
C THR A 302 -5.95 -5.12 -15.22
N ILE A 303 -6.26 -5.98 -16.19
CA ILE A 303 -6.91 -7.28 -15.95
C ILE A 303 -6.02 -8.16 -15.06
N VAL A 304 -4.73 -8.26 -15.35
CA VAL A 304 -3.76 -9.02 -14.54
C VAL A 304 -3.73 -8.51 -13.10
N THR A 305 -3.72 -7.19 -12.89
CA THR A 305 -3.78 -6.58 -11.55
C THR A 305 -5.07 -6.94 -10.82
N GLY A 306 -6.22 -6.90 -11.50
CA GLY A 306 -7.51 -7.32 -10.94
C GLY A 306 -7.54 -8.80 -10.56
N VAL A 307 -6.99 -9.67 -11.40
CA VAL A 307 -6.86 -11.11 -11.12
C VAL A 307 -5.95 -11.36 -9.92
N LEU A 308 -4.81 -10.67 -9.83
CA LEU A 308 -3.91 -10.75 -8.68
C LEU A 308 -4.59 -10.32 -7.39
N LEU A 309 -5.38 -9.24 -7.42
CA LEU A 309 -6.17 -8.79 -6.27
C LEU A 309 -7.18 -9.85 -5.84
N LEU A 310 -7.95 -10.40 -6.74
CA LEU A 310 -8.90 -11.48 -6.44
C LEU A 310 -8.18 -12.72 -5.88
N ALA A 311 -7.09 -13.13 -6.50
CA ALA A 311 -6.27 -14.26 -6.06
C ALA A 311 -5.70 -14.05 -4.65
N SER A 312 -5.25 -12.83 -4.33
CA SER A 312 -4.68 -12.48 -3.03
C SER A 312 -5.68 -12.64 -1.88
N VAL A 313 -6.97 -12.42 -2.15
CA VAL A 313 -8.05 -12.61 -1.17
C VAL A 313 -8.55 -14.06 -1.16
N LEU A 314 -8.73 -14.65 -2.34
CA LEU A 314 -9.34 -15.99 -2.47
C LEU A 314 -8.40 -17.10 -2.00
N ILE A 315 -7.12 -17.08 -2.42
CA ILE A 315 -6.19 -18.18 -2.15
C ILE A 315 -5.98 -18.42 -0.64
N PRO A 316 -5.65 -17.42 0.20
CA PRO A 316 -5.49 -17.62 1.63
C PRO A 316 -6.77 -18.14 2.30
N ASN A 317 -7.94 -17.62 1.90
CA ASN A 317 -9.24 -18.03 2.45
C ASN A 317 -9.60 -19.47 2.06
N LEU A 318 -9.36 -19.87 0.81
CA LEU A 318 -9.58 -21.24 0.34
C LEU A 318 -8.65 -22.23 1.04
N VAL A 319 -7.37 -21.89 1.17
CA VAL A 319 -6.37 -22.71 1.89
C VAL A 319 -6.76 -22.85 3.36
N ALA A 320 -7.19 -21.78 4.02
CA ALA A 320 -7.64 -21.83 5.42
C ALA A 320 -8.88 -22.75 5.59
N ARG A 321 -9.88 -22.63 4.70
CA ARG A 321 -11.07 -23.49 4.70
C ARG A 321 -10.73 -24.96 4.45
N TRP A 322 -9.83 -25.21 3.48
CA TRP A 322 -9.40 -26.57 3.17
C TRP A 322 -8.66 -27.23 4.34
N ARG A 323 -7.77 -26.49 5.02
CA ARG A 323 -7.11 -26.96 6.24
C ARG A 323 -8.11 -27.27 7.34
N ALA A 324 -9.05 -26.38 7.62
CA ALA A 324 -10.08 -26.58 8.64
C ALA A 324 -10.98 -27.81 8.35
N MET A 325 -11.33 -28.06 7.07
CA MET A 325 -12.07 -29.27 6.68
C MET A 325 -11.24 -30.55 6.88
N ARG A 326 -9.94 -30.52 6.59
CA ARG A 326 -9.03 -31.65 6.77
C ARG A 326 -8.88 -32.00 8.25
N ASP A 327 -8.73 -31.00 9.10
CA ASP A 327 -8.58 -31.19 10.53
C ASP A 327 -9.85 -31.77 11.17
N ARG A 328 -11.05 -31.31 10.75
CA ARG A 328 -12.34 -31.90 11.17
C ARG A 328 -12.47 -33.36 10.77
N ARG A 329 -12.04 -33.75 9.56
CA ARG A 329 -12.06 -35.17 9.12
C ARG A 329 -11.07 -36.04 9.91
N PHE A 330 -9.95 -35.49 10.33
CA PHE A 330 -8.96 -36.20 11.15
C PHE A 330 -9.51 -36.46 12.55
N ILE A 331 -10.12 -35.46 13.20
CA ILE A 331 -10.75 -35.59 14.52
C ILE A 331 -11.91 -36.58 14.47
N ALA A 332 -12.77 -36.53 13.45
CA ALA A 332 -13.89 -37.46 13.30
C ALA A 332 -13.45 -38.92 13.11
N ARG A 333 -12.28 -39.16 12.49
CA ARG A 333 -11.71 -40.50 12.35
C ARG A 333 -11.07 -41.04 13.65
N SER A 334 -10.43 -40.14 14.42
CA SER A 334 -9.80 -40.52 15.71
C SER A 334 -10.82 -40.76 16.85
N SER A 335 -12.05 -40.25 16.72
CA SER A 335 -13.15 -40.50 17.68
C SER A 335 -14.00 -41.72 17.33
N ALA A 336 -13.78 -42.33 16.15
CA ALA A 336 -14.48 -43.52 15.69
C ALA A 336 -13.64 -44.82 15.81
N SER A 337 -12.38 -44.68 16.22
CA SER A 337 -11.46 -45.80 16.58
C SER A 337 -11.31 -45.92 18.09
#